data_6a17d453750c0a0a4d6a6677d3eaeb8b
#
_entry.id   6a17d453750c0a0a4d6a6677d3eaeb8b
#
_cell.length_a   1.000
_cell.length_b   1.000
_cell.length_c   1.000
_cell.angle_alpha   90.00
_cell.angle_beta   90.00
_cell.angle_gamma   90.00
#
_symmetry.space_group_name_H-M   'P 1'
#
loop_
_entity.id
_entity.type
_entity.pdbx_description
1 polymer ?
#
loop_
_entity_poly.entity_id
_entity_poly.type
_entity_poly.pdbx_seq_one_letter_code
_entity_poly.pdbx_strand_id
1 'polypeptide(L)'
;MIAHTPTIFASVALVATIMAFCLILVGQFNLRDGLLTSGCGLLAHALAYVCYTLYGQAPLWLTYGVANTLLAVALAFYSVGIFRIRVLPVPWLHILSLPALMLLSMALLIDTREPRMLAASAVLVMQCLLIIHWARQHALPGGRAHLLLIIGASISLVGLLVRVAAILSGTASEMQYDVSNLKQTISVSLGTVTVMMLSLGLVLLSKERSESTLQRMALRDALTGILNRRAILEQFSGELERARRAHANLAIAMIDIDHFKQINDLYGHLAGDEVLCHCVSHLQQRLRESDTIGRYGGEEFLLLLPDTGTTG
;
A
#
# COMPACT_ATOMS: atom_id res chain seq x y z
N MET A 1 38.05 -3.14 -3.59
CA MET A 1 37.69 -3.27 -5.02
C MET A 1 36.65 -2.19 -5.32
N ILE A 2 36.99 -1.18 -6.12
CA ILE A 2 36.06 -0.11 -6.52
C ILE A 2 35.32 -0.63 -7.74
N ALA A 3 33.99 -0.80 -7.64
CA ALA A 3 33.21 -1.34 -8.76
C ALA A 3 33.05 -0.28 -9.85
N HIS A 4 33.03 -0.70 -11.11
CA HIS A 4 32.84 0.17 -12.26
C HIS A 4 31.42 0.72 -12.25
N THR A 5 31.24 2.05 -12.20
CA THR A 5 29.94 2.72 -12.04
C THR A 5 28.86 2.28 -13.04
N PRO A 6 29.12 2.19 -14.36
CA PRO A 6 28.14 1.68 -15.32
C PRO A 6 27.66 0.25 -15.01
N THR A 7 28.54 -0.61 -14.52
CA THR A 7 28.19 -2.00 -14.11
C THR A 7 27.21 -2.00 -12.95
N ILE A 8 27.39 -1.09 -11.98
CA ILE A 8 26.47 -0.97 -10.84
C ILE A 8 25.10 -0.42 -11.32
N PHE A 9 25.08 0.55 -12.22
CA PHE A 9 23.82 1.04 -12.81
C PHE A 9 23.08 -0.07 -13.57
N ALA A 10 23.81 -0.87 -14.38
CA ALA A 10 23.24 -2.01 -15.08
C ALA A 10 22.66 -3.05 -14.10
N SER A 11 23.31 -3.30 -12.97
CA SER A 11 22.80 -4.23 -11.96
C SER A 11 21.51 -3.72 -11.31
N VAL A 12 21.39 -2.41 -11.03
CA VAL A 12 20.14 -1.82 -10.53
C VAL A 12 19.02 -1.95 -11.56
N ALA A 13 19.31 -1.65 -12.84
CA ALA A 13 18.35 -1.81 -13.92
C ALA A 13 17.86 -3.27 -14.04
N LEU A 14 18.75 -4.23 -13.93
CA LEU A 14 18.42 -5.67 -13.98
C LEU A 14 17.52 -6.05 -12.79
N VAL A 15 17.89 -5.67 -11.57
CA VAL A 15 17.07 -5.93 -10.36
C VAL A 15 15.69 -5.30 -10.49
N ALA A 16 15.61 -4.03 -10.91
CA ALA A 16 14.33 -3.35 -11.11
C ALA A 16 13.47 -4.03 -12.19
N THR A 17 14.08 -4.53 -13.27
CA THR A 17 13.37 -5.27 -14.33
C THR A 17 12.82 -6.61 -13.81
N ILE A 18 13.61 -7.37 -13.07
CA ILE A 18 13.17 -8.64 -12.48
C ILE A 18 12.01 -8.39 -11.50
N MET A 19 12.15 -7.39 -10.61
CA MET A 19 11.10 -7.03 -9.67
C MET A 19 9.83 -6.53 -10.38
N ALA A 20 9.98 -5.77 -11.49
CA ALA A 20 8.84 -5.34 -12.30
C ALA A 20 8.07 -6.54 -12.85
N PHE A 21 8.78 -7.50 -13.43
CA PHE A 21 8.18 -8.72 -13.96
C PHE A 21 7.43 -9.50 -12.86
N CYS A 22 8.04 -9.66 -11.69
CA CYS A 22 7.42 -10.31 -10.54
C CYS A 22 6.11 -9.59 -10.12
N LEU A 23 6.12 -8.26 -10.00
CA LEU A 23 4.94 -7.49 -9.60
C LEU A 23 3.82 -7.56 -10.66
N ILE A 24 4.17 -7.47 -11.93
CA ILE A 24 3.22 -7.57 -13.05
C ILE A 24 2.58 -8.95 -13.08
N LEU A 25 3.38 -10.01 -12.88
CA LEU A 25 2.88 -11.39 -12.87
C LEU A 25 1.93 -11.64 -11.69
N VAL A 26 2.27 -11.16 -10.49
CA VAL A 26 1.43 -11.29 -9.29
C VAL A 26 0.17 -10.44 -9.40
N GLY A 27 0.25 -9.27 -10.03
CA GLY A 27 -0.86 -8.31 -10.22
C GLY A 27 -1.93 -8.72 -11.23
N GLN A 28 -1.84 -9.91 -11.84
CA GLN A 28 -2.86 -10.48 -12.76
C GLN A 28 -3.31 -9.54 -13.90
N PHE A 29 -2.46 -8.65 -14.37
CA PHE A 29 -2.72 -7.69 -15.47
C PHE A 29 -3.96 -6.79 -15.27
N ASN A 30 -4.40 -6.56 -14.04
CA ASN A 30 -5.50 -5.64 -13.76
C ASN A 30 -4.99 -4.21 -13.56
N LEU A 31 -5.38 -3.29 -14.46
CA LEU A 31 -4.97 -1.87 -14.39
C LEU A 31 -5.41 -1.15 -13.10
N ARG A 32 -6.44 -1.65 -12.41
CA ARG A 32 -6.86 -1.13 -11.10
C ARG A 32 -6.04 -1.71 -9.95
N ASP A 33 -5.21 -2.72 -10.22
CA ASP A 33 -4.32 -3.30 -9.24
C ASP A 33 -3.10 -2.39 -9.03
N GLY A 34 -2.80 -2.12 -7.77
CA GLY A 34 -1.64 -1.34 -7.39
C GLY A 34 -0.32 -2.02 -7.72
N LEU A 35 -0.28 -3.37 -7.79
CA LEU A 35 0.92 -4.12 -8.14
C LEU A 35 1.30 -3.94 -9.61
N LEU A 36 0.35 -4.00 -10.54
CA LEU A 36 0.62 -3.72 -11.95
C LEU A 36 1.14 -2.29 -12.13
N THR A 37 0.50 -1.32 -11.46
CA THR A 37 0.94 0.07 -11.49
C THR A 37 2.38 0.23 -10.99
N SER A 38 2.70 -0.43 -9.87
CA SER A 38 4.05 -0.41 -9.29
C SER A 38 5.07 -1.11 -10.16
N GLY A 39 4.68 -2.19 -10.85
CA GLY A 39 5.50 -2.87 -11.86
C GLY A 39 5.87 -1.95 -13.03
N CYS A 40 4.91 -1.16 -13.54
CA CYS A 40 5.19 -0.12 -14.54
C CYS A 40 6.18 0.94 -14.01
N GLY A 41 6.06 1.30 -12.73
CA GLY A 41 7.03 2.19 -12.06
C GLY A 41 8.43 1.59 -12.02
N LEU A 42 8.56 0.30 -11.73
CA LEU A 42 9.85 -0.41 -11.74
C LEU A 42 10.46 -0.47 -13.16
N LEU A 43 9.66 -0.62 -14.21
CA LEU A 43 10.15 -0.54 -15.58
C LEU A 43 10.67 0.87 -15.91
N ALA A 44 9.96 1.92 -15.50
CA ALA A 44 10.44 3.30 -15.63
C ALA A 44 11.75 3.51 -14.86
N HIS A 45 11.86 2.94 -13.66
CA HIS A 45 13.06 2.94 -12.84
C HIS A 45 14.24 2.24 -13.54
N ALA A 46 14.01 1.04 -14.06
CA ALA A 46 15.01 0.29 -14.83
C ALA A 46 15.50 1.09 -16.03
N LEU A 47 14.57 1.70 -16.79
CA LEU A 47 14.91 2.51 -17.96
C LEU A 47 15.72 3.76 -17.57
N ALA A 48 15.40 4.40 -16.44
CA ALA A 48 16.20 5.51 -15.91
C ALA A 48 17.65 5.09 -15.68
N TYR A 49 17.89 3.93 -15.08
CA TYR A 49 19.24 3.43 -14.82
C TYR A 49 19.94 2.98 -16.11
N VAL A 50 19.23 2.44 -17.10
CA VAL A 50 19.80 2.22 -18.45
C VAL A 50 20.28 3.53 -19.06
N CYS A 51 19.50 4.61 -18.97
CA CYS A 51 19.93 5.93 -19.45
C CYS A 51 21.19 6.42 -18.73
N TYR A 52 21.32 6.19 -17.41
CA TYR A 52 22.54 6.54 -16.68
C TYR A 52 23.77 5.75 -17.14
N THR A 53 23.64 4.50 -17.57
CA THR A 53 24.79 3.72 -18.10
C THR A 53 25.38 4.31 -19.36
N LEU A 54 24.59 5.08 -20.12
CA LEU A 54 25.00 5.73 -21.35
C LEU A 54 25.68 7.10 -21.14
N TYR A 55 25.92 7.50 -19.87
CA TYR A 55 26.57 8.78 -19.56
C TYR A 55 27.96 8.84 -20.20
N GLY A 56 28.26 9.96 -20.85
CA GLY A 56 29.51 10.15 -21.62
C GLY A 56 29.48 9.55 -23.05
N GLN A 57 28.51 8.70 -23.39
CA GLN A 57 28.34 8.12 -24.71
C GLN A 57 27.14 8.71 -25.48
N ALA A 58 26.14 9.22 -24.76
CA ALA A 58 24.94 9.81 -25.32
C ALA A 58 24.74 11.25 -24.78
N PRO A 59 23.91 12.06 -25.46
CA PRO A 59 23.66 13.44 -25.05
C PRO A 59 23.16 13.58 -23.61
N LEU A 60 23.55 14.66 -22.94
CA LEU A 60 23.23 14.91 -21.53
C LEU A 60 21.72 14.97 -21.25
N TRP A 61 20.91 15.48 -22.19
CA TRP A 61 19.45 15.51 -22.06
C TRP A 61 18.84 14.09 -21.93
N LEU A 62 19.44 13.08 -22.58
CA LEU A 62 19.00 11.68 -22.48
C LEU A 62 19.53 11.05 -21.18
N THR A 63 20.83 11.12 -20.95
CA THR A 63 21.50 10.41 -19.86
C THR A 63 21.25 11.00 -18.49
N TYR A 64 20.82 12.25 -18.43
CA TYR A 64 20.53 12.94 -17.17
C TYR A 64 19.10 13.47 -17.12
N GLY A 65 18.63 14.19 -18.15
CA GLY A 65 17.30 14.81 -18.17
C GLY A 65 16.18 13.76 -18.19
N VAL A 66 16.20 12.88 -19.17
CA VAL A 66 15.23 11.78 -19.28
C VAL A 66 15.37 10.81 -18.10
N ALA A 67 16.60 10.46 -17.72
CA ALA A 67 16.84 9.53 -16.62
C ALA A 67 16.23 10.00 -15.28
N ASN A 68 16.47 11.26 -14.86
CA ASN A 68 15.90 11.80 -13.62
C ASN A 68 14.38 11.95 -13.71
N THR A 69 13.84 12.33 -14.88
CA THR A 69 12.38 12.40 -15.11
C THR A 69 11.74 11.02 -14.97
N LEU A 70 12.31 9.98 -15.58
CA LEU A 70 11.84 8.60 -15.44
C LEU A 70 11.92 8.11 -14.00
N LEU A 71 12.96 8.48 -13.27
CA LEU A 71 13.08 8.15 -11.85
C LEU A 71 11.97 8.82 -11.02
N ALA A 72 11.67 10.09 -11.29
CA ALA A 72 10.55 10.79 -10.64
C ALA A 72 9.20 10.18 -11.01
N VAL A 73 9.01 9.76 -12.26
CA VAL A 73 7.83 9.02 -12.73
C VAL A 73 7.72 7.67 -12.01
N ALA A 74 8.82 6.95 -11.83
CA ALA A 74 8.84 5.68 -11.10
C ALA A 74 8.33 5.83 -9.65
N LEU A 75 8.84 6.84 -8.91
CA LEU A 75 8.38 7.13 -7.54
C LEU A 75 6.91 7.56 -7.49
N ALA A 76 6.44 8.28 -8.51
CA ALA A 76 5.02 8.61 -8.68
C ALA A 76 4.17 7.34 -8.85
N PHE A 77 4.59 6.39 -9.66
CA PHE A 77 3.91 5.10 -9.82
C PHE A 77 3.88 4.28 -8.54
N TYR A 78 4.95 4.27 -7.73
CA TYR A 78 4.93 3.60 -6.41
C TYR A 78 3.92 4.26 -5.48
N SER A 79 3.82 5.59 -5.50
CA SER A 79 2.80 6.32 -4.75
C SER A 79 1.39 5.95 -5.19
N VAL A 80 1.11 5.94 -6.51
CA VAL A 80 -0.17 5.47 -7.06
C VAL A 80 -0.46 4.04 -6.63
N GLY A 81 0.56 3.17 -6.63
CA GLY A 81 0.48 1.78 -6.18
C GLY A 81 -0.04 1.68 -4.74
N ILE A 82 0.47 2.49 -3.81
CA ILE A 82 0.02 2.53 -2.41
C ILE A 82 -1.49 2.83 -2.35
N PHE A 83 -1.95 3.90 -3.03
CA PHE A 83 -3.37 4.28 -3.03
C PHE A 83 -4.27 3.21 -3.67
N ARG A 84 -3.86 2.61 -4.79
CA ARG A 84 -4.62 1.55 -5.46
C ARG A 84 -4.70 0.27 -4.62
N ILE A 85 -3.58 -0.18 -4.03
CA ILE A 85 -3.58 -1.32 -3.12
C ILE A 85 -4.53 -1.07 -1.94
N ARG A 86 -4.64 0.15 -1.43
CA ARG A 86 -5.55 0.53 -0.33
C ARG A 86 -6.97 0.87 -0.78
N VAL A 87 -7.26 0.88 -2.10
CA VAL A 87 -8.57 1.29 -2.68
C VAL A 87 -8.95 2.71 -2.28
N LEU A 88 -7.98 3.60 -2.28
CA LEU A 88 -8.16 5.00 -1.94
C LEU A 88 -8.18 5.87 -3.20
N PRO A 89 -8.85 7.01 -3.19
CA PRO A 89 -8.77 7.98 -4.28
C PRO A 89 -7.34 8.50 -4.42
N VAL A 90 -6.81 8.47 -5.66
CA VAL A 90 -5.44 8.88 -5.96
C VAL A 90 -5.35 10.40 -6.02
N PRO A 91 -4.49 11.08 -5.25
CA PRO A 91 -4.30 12.52 -5.28
C PRO A 91 -3.42 12.94 -6.47
N TRP A 92 -3.96 12.86 -7.68
CA TRP A 92 -3.24 13.05 -8.94
C TRP A 92 -2.41 14.33 -9.02
N LEU A 93 -2.94 15.44 -8.52
CA LEU A 93 -2.24 16.72 -8.55
C LEU A 93 -0.91 16.66 -7.79
N HIS A 94 -0.91 16.11 -6.57
CA HIS A 94 0.31 15.99 -5.74
C HIS A 94 1.31 14.98 -6.31
N ILE A 95 0.81 13.91 -6.94
CA ILE A 95 1.66 12.85 -7.49
C ILE A 95 2.31 13.30 -8.81
N LEU A 96 1.56 13.93 -9.71
CA LEU A 96 2.05 14.31 -11.04
C LEU A 96 2.82 15.63 -11.04
N SER A 97 2.59 16.53 -10.09
CA SER A 97 3.31 17.82 -10.00
C SER A 97 4.83 17.65 -9.88
N LEU A 98 5.30 16.63 -9.14
CA LEU A 98 6.73 16.42 -8.90
C LEU A 98 7.48 15.88 -10.13
N PRO A 99 6.99 14.87 -10.88
CA PRO A 99 7.56 14.51 -12.17
C PRO A 99 7.53 15.66 -13.18
N ALA A 100 6.46 16.45 -13.23
CA ALA A 100 6.37 17.64 -14.08
C ALA A 100 7.42 18.69 -13.70
N LEU A 101 7.59 18.94 -12.39
CA LEU A 101 8.63 19.84 -11.88
C LEU A 101 10.05 19.31 -12.21
N MET A 102 10.25 17.99 -12.13
CA MET A 102 11.51 17.37 -12.53
C MET A 102 11.80 17.64 -14.02
N LEU A 103 10.82 17.38 -14.89
CA LEU A 103 10.98 17.60 -16.33
C LEU A 103 11.30 19.06 -16.62
N LEU A 104 10.56 20.00 -16.02
CA LEU A 104 10.78 21.43 -16.18
C LEU A 104 12.17 21.86 -15.70
N SER A 105 12.57 21.40 -14.50
CA SER A 105 13.89 21.74 -13.94
C SER A 105 15.04 21.19 -14.78
N MET A 106 14.87 19.98 -15.34
CA MET A 106 15.85 19.41 -16.25
C MET A 106 15.95 20.20 -17.55
N ALA A 107 14.81 20.63 -18.12
CA ALA A 107 14.80 21.44 -19.35
C ALA A 107 15.50 22.80 -19.15
N LEU A 108 15.32 23.43 -18.00
CA LEU A 108 15.87 24.76 -17.72
C LEU A 108 17.34 24.74 -17.24
N LEU A 109 17.76 23.67 -16.55
CA LEU A 109 19.05 23.61 -15.84
C LEU A 109 20.01 22.59 -16.44
N ILE A 110 19.73 22.04 -17.64
CA ILE A 110 20.49 20.92 -18.20
C ILE A 110 21.97 21.23 -18.37
N ASP A 111 22.31 22.46 -18.72
CA ASP A 111 23.68 22.89 -18.96
C ASP A 111 24.43 23.32 -17.67
N THR A 112 23.70 23.52 -16.57
CA THR A 112 24.27 23.95 -15.29
C THR A 112 24.34 22.81 -14.31
N ARG A 113 25.56 22.30 -14.02
CA ARG A 113 25.74 21.04 -13.26
C ARG A 113 25.17 21.07 -11.85
N GLU A 114 25.60 22.01 -11.03
CA GLU A 114 25.22 22.04 -9.60
C GLU A 114 23.72 22.36 -9.39
N PRO A 115 23.14 23.40 -10.02
CA PRO A 115 21.71 23.68 -9.92
C PRO A 115 20.83 22.51 -10.38
N ARG A 116 21.22 21.82 -11.49
CA ARG A 116 20.54 20.63 -11.98
C ARG A 116 20.55 19.50 -10.96
N MET A 117 21.71 19.24 -10.33
CA MET A 117 21.84 18.18 -9.32
C MET A 117 21.04 18.51 -8.05
N LEU A 118 21.02 19.78 -7.62
CA LEU A 118 20.23 20.24 -6.48
C LEU A 118 18.72 20.11 -6.77
N ALA A 119 18.26 20.58 -7.91
CA ALA A 119 16.86 20.50 -8.32
C ALA A 119 16.39 19.04 -8.38
N ALA A 120 17.15 18.15 -9.02
CA ALA A 120 16.85 16.73 -9.05
C ALA A 120 16.75 16.12 -7.65
N SER A 121 17.72 16.43 -6.78
CA SER A 121 17.73 15.90 -5.41
C SER A 121 16.55 16.43 -4.60
N ALA A 122 16.20 17.71 -4.72
CA ALA A 122 15.07 18.32 -4.02
C ALA A 122 13.73 17.68 -4.38
N VAL A 123 13.49 17.43 -5.68
CA VAL A 123 12.27 16.77 -6.15
C VAL A 123 12.19 15.33 -5.63
N LEU A 124 13.29 14.56 -5.69
CA LEU A 124 13.32 13.18 -5.20
C LEU A 124 13.19 13.11 -3.68
N VAL A 125 13.77 14.05 -2.94
CA VAL A 125 13.57 14.18 -1.48
C VAL A 125 12.10 14.37 -1.15
N MET A 126 11.42 15.29 -1.85
CA MET A 126 10.00 15.55 -1.63
C MET A 126 9.17 14.29 -1.94
N GLN A 127 9.46 13.55 -2.99
CA GLN A 127 8.77 12.29 -3.31
C GLN A 127 9.00 11.23 -2.23
N CYS A 128 10.21 11.08 -1.71
CA CYS A 128 10.49 10.15 -0.60
C CYS A 128 9.70 10.54 0.66
N LEU A 129 9.63 11.84 1.00
CA LEU A 129 8.83 12.33 2.13
C LEU A 129 7.34 12.04 1.94
N LEU A 130 6.80 12.22 0.73
CA LEU A 130 5.40 11.89 0.43
C LEU A 130 5.13 10.38 0.55
N ILE A 131 6.03 9.52 0.06
CA ILE A 131 5.91 8.06 0.20
C ILE A 131 5.88 7.68 1.69
N ILE A 132 6.79 8.24 2.51
CA ILE A 132 6.83 8.00 3.96
C ILE A 132 5.53 8.48 4.62
N HIS A 133 5.05 9.67 4.27
CA HIS A 133 3.82 10.22 4.80
C HIS A 133 2.61 9.33 4.49
N TRP A 134 2.40 8.98 3.23
CA TRP A 134 1.27 8.15 2.80
C TRP A 134 1.36 6.70 3.31
N ALA A 135 2.57 6.12 3.37
CA ALA A 135 2.76 4.80 3.94
C ALA A 135 2.37 4.75 5.43
N ARG A 136 2.65 5.83 6.20
CA ARG A 136 2.23 5.96 7.61
C ARG A 136 0.73 6.20 7.73
N GLN A 137 0.19 7.17 6.97
CA GLN A 137 -1.21 7.57 7.06
C GLN A 137 -2.16 6.43 6.72
N HIS A 138 -1.78 5.58 5.77
CA HIS A 138 -2.61 4.49 5.28
C HIS A 138 -2.16 3.11 5.78
N ALA A 139 -1.47 3.05 6.91
CA ALA A 139 -1.11 1.79 7.56
C ALA A 139 -2.37 1.05 8.06
N LEU A 140 -2.41 -0.29 7.90
CA LEU A 140 -3.47 -1.09 8.50
C LEU A 140 -3.18 -1.33 9.98
N PRO A 141 -4.21 -1.34 10.84
CA PRO A 141 -4.06 -1.77 12.23
C PRO A 141 -3.43 -3.17 12.31
N GLY A 142 -2.31 -3.29 13.03
CA GLY A 142 -1.56 -4.55 13.12
C GLY A 142 -0.70 -4.92 11.91
N GLY A 143 -0.83 -4.23 10.77
CA GLY A 143 -0.02 -4.44 9.58
C GLY A 143 1.41 -3.89 9.74
N ARG A 144 2.39 -4.53 9.11
CA ARG A 144 3.82 -4.15 9.16
C ARG A 144 4.42 -3.86 7.78
N ALA A 145 3.70 -4.11 6.69
CA ALA A 145 4.20 -3.90 5.32
C ALA A 145 4.60 -2.45 5.04
N HIS A 146 3.88 -1.48 5.62
CA HIS A 146 4.18 -0.06 5.51
C HIS A 146 5.59 0.29 6.04
N LEU A 147 6.13 -0.46 7.00
CA LEU A 147 7.48 -0.24 7.56
C LEU A 147 8.57 -0.43 6.49
N LEU A 148 8.42 -1.41 5.58
CA LEU A 148 9.38 -1.61 4.49
C LEU A 148 9.38 -0.45 3.50
N LEU A 149 8.20 0.12 3.21
CA LEU A 149 8.10 1.32 2.38
C LEU A 149 8.78 2.51 3.05
N ILE A 150 8.56 2.69 4.35
CA ILE A 150 9.19 3.75 5.14
C ILE A 150 10.71 3.57 5.19
N ILE A 151 11.19 2.36 5.48
CA ILE A 151 12.64 2.05 5.54
C ILE A 151 13.28 2.30 4.17
N GLY A 152 12.70 1.77 3.07
CA GLY A 152 13.23 1.96 1.73
C GLY A 152 13.28 3.43 1.31
N ALA A 153 12.20 4.18 1.52
CA ALA A 153 12.17 5.61 1.22
C ALA A 153 13.11 6.43 2.13
N SER A 154 13.29 6.03 3.40
CA SER A 154 14.23 6.69 4.33
C SER A 154 15.69 6.46 3.93
N ILE A 155 16.05 5.26 3.45
CA ILE A 155 17.38 4.97 2.92
C ILE A 155 17.68 5.89 1.72
N SER A 156 16.75 6.01 0.77
CA SER A 156 16.88 6.96 -0.36
C SER A 156 16.99 8.40 0.12
N LEU A 157 16.14 8.80 1.06
CA LEU A 157 16.14 10.14 1.62
C LEU A 157 17.51 10.50 2.21
N VAL A 158 18.09 9.63 3.03
CA VAL A 158 19.43 9.82 3.61
C VAL A 158 20.49 9.96 2.52
N GLY A 159 20.48 9.07 1.51
CA GLY A 159 21.42 9.15 0.39
C GLY A 159 21.31 10.46 -0.39
N LEU A 160 20.09 10.94 -0.64
CA LEU A 160 19.84 12.22 -1.31
C LEU A 160 20.29 13.43 -0.47
N LEU A 161 20.05 13.40 0.84
CA LEU A 161 20.52 14.48 1.75
C LEU A 161 22.05 14.54 1.83
N VAL A 162 22.71 13.38 1.88
CA VAL A 162 24.19 13.32 1.80
C VAL A 162 24.68 13.89 0.46
N ARG A 163 23.99 13.60 -0.64
CA ARG A 163 24.31 14.19 -1.96
C ARG A 163 24.12 15.70 -1.97
N VAL A 164 23.04 16.22 -1.42
CA VAL A 164 22.81 17.67 -1.30
C VAL A 164 23.91 18.33 -0.47
N ALA A 165 24.26 17.74 0.67
CA ALA A 165 25.36 18.25 1.52
C ALA A 165 26.71 18.26 0.77
N ALA A 166 27.02 17.24 -0.03
CA ALA A 166 28.23 17.19 -0.84
C ALA A 166 28.24 18.28 -1.92
N ILE A 167 27.10 18.60 -2.53
CA ILE A 167 27.00 19.69 -3.52
C ILE A 167 27.24 21.04 -2.86
N LEU A 168 26.59 21.31 -1.71
CA LEU A 168 26.71 22.58 -1.00
C LEU A 168 28.10 22.79 -0.40
N SER A 169 28.82 21.73 -0.03
CA SER A 169 30.22 21.81 0.45
C SER A 169 31.26 21.87 -0.67
N GLY A 170 30.87 21.90 -1.94
CA GLY A 170 31.76 21.91 -3.09
C GLY A 170 32.52 20.60 -3.34
N THR A 171 32.20 19.51 -2.61
CA THR A 171 32.85 18.20 -2.77
C THR A 171 32.18 17.33 -3.85
N ALA A 172 31.15 17.85 -4.51
CA ALA A 172 30.40 17.15 -5.57
C ALA A 172 31.17 17.00 -6.89
N SER A 173 32.30 17.70 -7.07
CA SER A 173 33.19 17.56 -8.24
C SER A 173 33.71 16.13 -8.40
N GLU A 174 33.80 15.38 -7.32
CA GLU A 174 34.24 13.98 -7.30
C GLU A 174 33.13 12.96 -7.67
N MET A 175 31.86 13.42 -7.82
CA MET A 175 30.72 12.56 -8.16
C MET A 175 30.47 12.54 -9.68
N GLN A 176 31.49 12.18 -10.46
CA GLN A 176 31.35 11.97 -11.91
C GLN A 176 30.90 10.52 -12.18
N TYR A 177 29.97 10.32 -13.12
CA TYR A 177 29.46 8.97 -13.43
C TYR A 177 30.46 8.11 -14.20
N ASP A 178 31.44 8.72 -14.83
CA ASP A 178 32.52 8.10 -15.59
C ASP A 178 33.70 7.66 -14.71
N VAL A 179 33.79 8.17 -13.47
CA VAL A 179 34.86 7.81 -12.54
C VAL A 179 34.33 6.93 -11.42
N SER A 180 34.91 5.74 -11.29
CA SER A 180 34.60 4.81 -10.21
C SER A 180 35.19 5.31 -8.88
N ASN A 181 34.33 5.75 -7.96
CA ASN A 181 34.72 6.11 -6.61
C ASN A 181 33.81 5.49 -5.56
N LEU A 182 34.29 5.38 -4.32
CA LEU A 182 33.55 4.74 -3.23
C LEU A 182 32.22 5.45 -2.93
N LYS A 183 32.20 6.79 -2.96
CA LYS A 183 30.99 7.60 -2.70
C LYS A 183 29.88 7.27 -3.70
N GLN A 184 30.24 7.16 -4.99
CA GLN A 184 29.33 6.79 -6.08
C GLN A 184 28.83 5.36 -5.92
N THR A 185 29.72 4.42 -5.63
CA THR A 185 29.37 3.01 -5.38
C THR A 185 28.36 2.86 -4.25
N ILE A 186 28.57 3.55 -3.14
CA ILE A 186 27.64 3.55 -2.00
C ILE A 186 26.29 4.17 -2.42
N SER A 187 26.28 5.31 -3.08
CA SER A 187 25.05 5.99 -3.51
C SER A 187 24.18 5.11 -4.41
N VAL A 188 24.78 4.41 -5.37
CA VAL A 188 24.04 3.55 -6.29
C VAL A 188 23.59 2.25 -5.60
N SER A 189 24.40 1.69 -4.70
CA SER A 189 24.02 0.52 -3.92
C SER A 189 22.82 0.80 -3.02
N LEU A 190 22.74 2.00 -2.42
CA LEU A 190 21.55 2.45 -1.68
C LEU A 190 20.30 2.49 -2.58
N GLY A 191 20.46 2.89 -3.85
CA GLY A 191 19.36 2.84 -4.83
C GLY A 191 18.84 1.42 -5.05
N THR A 192 19.74 0.42 -5.17
CA THR A 192 19.34 -0.99 -5.30
C THR A 192 18.53 -1.48 -4.08
N VAL A 193 19.04 -1.20 -2.88
CA VAL A 193 18.34 -1.56 -1.62
C VAL A 193 16.97 -0.90 -1.56
N THR A 194 16.87 0.37 -1.96
CA THR A 194 15.60 1.09 -2.00
C THR A 194 14.59 0.42 -2.93
N VAL A 195 14.98 0.08 -4.16
CA VAL A 195 14.12 -0.63 -5.12
C VAL A 195 13.60 -1.94 -4.53
N MET A 196 14.48 -2.73 -3.91
CA MET A 196 14.10 -3.99 -3.28
C MET A 196 13.14 -3.78 -2.09
N MET A 197 13.40 -2.80 -1.23
CA MET A 197 12.55 -2.52 -0.07
C MET A 197 11.17 -2.00 -0.48
N LEU A 198 11.11 -1.08 -1.44
CA LEU A 198 9.84 -0.54 -1.94
C LEU A 198 9.02 -1.61 -2.65
N SER A 199 9.62 -2.40 -3.53
CA SER A 199 8.91 -3.47 -4.25
C SER A 199 8.39 -4.54 -3.30
N LEU A 200 9.21 -5.02 -2.35
CA LEU A 200 8.78 -5.97 -1.34
C LEU A 200 7.68 -5.39 -0.43
N GLY A 201 7.82 -4.12 -0.03
CA GLY A 201 6.81 -3.42 0.75
C GLY A 201 5.45 -3.36 0.06
N LEU A 202 5.42 -3.09 -1.26
CA LEU A 202 4.18 -3.07 -2.05
C LEU A 202 3.55 -4.47 -2.18
N VAL A 203 4.35 -5.52 -2.37
CA VAL A 203 3.85 -6.92 -2.39
C VAL A 203 3.23 -7.28 -1.05
N LEU A 204 3.93 -7.00 0.07
CA LEU A 204 3.41 -7.31 1.40
C LEU A 204 2.17 -6.45 1.74
N LEU A 205 2.12 -5.20 1.28
CA LEU A 205 0.94 -4.34 1.43
C LEU A 205 -0.29 -4.94 0.72
N SER A 206 -0.10 -5.48 -0.48
CA SER A 206 -1.14 -6.17 -1.25
C SER A 206 -1.58 -7.46 -0.54
N LYS A 207 -0.63 -8.25 -0.02
CA LYS A 207 -0.90 -9.45 0.75
C LYS A 207 -1.72 -9.15 2.02
N GLU A 208 -1.30 -8.17 2.84
CA GLU A 208 -2.03 -7.75 4.05
C GLU A 208 -3.48 -7.35 3.73
N ARG A 209 -3.69 -6.63 2.62
CA ARG A 209 -5.04 -6.29 2.17
C ARG A 209 -5.85 -7.53 1.81
N SER A 210 -5.27 -8.45 1.04
CA SER A 210 -5.96 -9.69 0.64
C SER A 210 -6.34 -10.51 1.87
N GLU A 211 -5.42 -10.67 2.83
CA GLU A 211 -5.69 -11.37 4.10
C GLU A 211 -6.79 -10.69 4.90
N SER A 212 -6.77 -9.36 5.02
CA SER A 212 -7.81 -8.62 5.74
C SER A 212 -9.18 -8.73 5.08
N THR A 213 -9.22 -8.80 3.74
CA THR A 213 -10.46 -9.01 2.98
C THR A 213 -11.01 -10.41 3.20
N LEU A 214 -10.16 -11.43 3.12
CA LEU A 214 -10.54 -12.82 3.40
C LEU A 214 -11.03 -12.99 4.84
N GLN A 215 -10.37 -12.37 5.82
CA GLN A 215 -10.81 -12.38 7.21
C GLN A 215 -12.19 -11.73 7.36
N ARG A 216 -12.44 -10.57 6.72
CA ARG A 216 -13.75 -9.91 6.74
C ARG A 216 -14.84 -10.78 6.13
N MET A 217 -14.57 -11.45 5.02
CA MET A 217 -15.52 -12.41 4.42
C MET A 217 -15.78 -13.60 5.36
N ALA A 218 -14.74 -14.09 6.06
CA ALA A 218 -14.86 -15.16 7.04
C ALA A 218 -15.58 -14.78 8.36
N LEU A 219 -15.94 -13.51 8.58
CA LEU A 219 -16.68 -13.05 9.77
C LEU A 219 -18.20 -12.91 9.54
N ARG A 220 -18.64 -12.99 8.29
CA ARG A 220 -20.06 -12.87 7.94
C ARG A 220 -20.65 -14.20 7.49
N ASP A 221 -21.94 -14.39 7.75
CA ASP A 221 -22.72 -15.48 7.20
C ASP A 221 -23.00 -15.21 5.72
N ALA A 222 -22.72 -16.19 4.88
CA ALA A 222 -22.79 -16.05 3.42
C ALA A 222 -24.21 -15.81 2.89
N LEU A 223 -25.24 -16.30 3.62
CA LEU A 223 -26.64 -16.17 3.22
C LEU A 223 -27.23 -14.83 3.70
N THR A 224 -27.08 -14.56 5.00
CA THR A 224 -27.80 -13.45 5.65
C THR A 224 -26.98 -12.14 5.74
N GLY A 225 -25.66 -12.20 5.49
CA GLY A 225 -24.77 -11.04 5.56
C GLY A 225 -24.46 -10.49 6.95
N ILE A 226 -25.13 -10.97 8.02
CA ILE A 226 -24.82 -10.63 9.42
C ILE A 226 -23.57 -11.36 9.90
N LEU A 227 -23.14 -11.12 11.14
CA LEU A 227 -22.00 -11.84 11.72
C LEU A 227 -22.28 -13.35 11.75
N ASN A 228 -21.29 -14.16 11.44
CA ASN A 228 -21.39 -15.60 11.61
C ASN A 228 -21.14 -16.00 13.09
N ARG A 229 -21.32 -17.27 13.42
CA ARG A 229 -21.16 -17.80 14.78
C ARG A 229 -19.84 -17.43 15.42
N ARG A 230 -18.73 -17.51 14.68
CA ARG A 230 -17.41 -17.19 15.21
C ARG A 230 -17.31 -15.70 15.56
N ALA A 231 -17.72 -14.84 14.63
CA ALA A 231 -17.61 -13.40 14.79
C ALA A 231 -18.48 -12.87 15.92
N ILE A 232 -19.73 -13.36 16.05
CA ILE A 232 -20.63 -12.91 17.13
C ILE A 232 -20.12 -13.35 18.51
N LEU A 233 -19.50 -14.52 18.63
CA LEU A 233 -18.89 -14.98 19.87
C LEU A 233 -17.62 -14.20 20.25
N GLU A 234 -16.79 -13.84 19.27
CA GLU A 234 -15.65 -12.95 19.48
C GLU A 234 -16.10 -11.57 19.95
N GLN A 235 -17.16 -11.02 19.34
CA GLN A 235 -17.72 -9.72 19.73
C GLN A 235 -18.37 -9.79 21.12
N PHE A 236 -19.10 -10.86 21.43
CA PHE A 236 -19.66 -11.10 22.77
C PHE A 236 -18.58 -11.04 23.86
N SER A 237 -17.46 -11.73 23.64
CA SER A 237 -16.34 -11.73 24.59
C SER A 237 -15.80 -10.31 24.83
N GLY A 238 -15.67 -9.52 23.76
CA GLY A 238 -15.22 -8.13 23.84
C GLY A 238 -16.21 -7.21 24.57
N GLU A 239 -17.50 -7.33 24.25
CA GLU A 239 -18.55 -6.54 24.93
C GLU A 239 -18.71 -6.90 26.42
N LEU A 240 -18.58 -8.18 26.75
CA LEU A 240 -18.62 -8.64 28.12
C LEU A 240 -17.46 -8.02 28.94
N GLU A 241 -16.25 -8.00 28.41
CA GLU A 241 -15.11 -7.36 29.06
C GLU A 241 -15.28 -5.84 29.18
N ARG A 242 -15.87 -5.19 28.15
CA ARG A 242 -16.18 -3.75 28.16
C ARG A 242 -17.20 -3.43 29.25
N ALA A 243 -18.32 -4.17 29.30
CA ALA A 243 -19.37 -4.00 30.30
C ALA A 243 -18.81 -4.18 31.74
N ARG A 244 -17.96 -5.19 31.95
CA ARG A 244 -17.30 -5.41 33.26
C ARG A 244 -16.43 -4.23 33.69
N ARG A 245 -15.64 -3.65 32.76
CA ARG A 245 -14.77 -2.49 33.05
C ARG A 245 -15.54 -1.21 33.30
N ALA A 246 -16.65 -1.01 32.58
CA ALA A 246 -17.49 0.18 32.67
C ALA A 246 -18.57 0.07 33.75
N HIS A 247 -18.72 -1.10 34.43
CA HIS A 247 -19.84 -1.40 35.28
C HIS A 247 -21.21 -1.18 34.61
N ALA A 248 -21.27 -1.43 33.30
CA ALA A 248 -22.45 -1.27 32.46
C ALA A 248 -23.19 -2.61 32.28
N ASN A 249 -24.46 -2.53 31.89
CA ASN A 249 -25.26 -3.72 31.63
C ASN A 249 -25.03 -4.22 30.20
N LEU A 250 -25.08 -5.53 30.00
CA LEU A 250 -25.10 -6.19 28.71
C LEU A 250 -26.22 -7.21 28.69
N ALA A 251 -27.27 -6.99 27.90
CA ALA A 251 -28.28 -8.00 27.65
C ALA A 251 -27.92 -8.85 26.43
N ILE A 252 -28.33 -10.11 26.45
CA ILE A 252 -28.13 -11.09 25.40
C ILE A 252 -29.49 -11.73 25.11
N ALA A 253 -29.82 -11.83 23.82
CA ALA A 253 -31.01 -12.57 23.38
C ALA A 253 -30.63 -13.64 22.38
N MET A 254 -31.14 -14.85 22.57
CA MET A 254 -31.10 -15.92 21.57
C MET A 254 -32.46 -15.98 20.91
N ILE A 255 -32.50 -15.92 19.59
CA ILE A 255 -33.72 -15.99 18.78
C ILE A 255 -33.64 -17.25 17.94
N ASP A 256 -34.72 -17.99 17.87
CA ASP A 256 -34.90 -19.17 17.02
C ASP A 256 -36.17 -19.00 16.18
N ILE A 257 -36.16 -19.49 14.93
CA ILE A 257 -37.36 -19.41 14.07
C ILE A 257 -38.22 -20.65 14.29
N ASP A 258 -39.36 -20.44 14.90
CA ASP A 258 -40.31 -21.50 15.17
C ASP A 258 -40.72 -22.22 13.88
N HIS A 259 -40.71 -23.56 13.94
CA HIS A 259 -41.10 -24.42 12.83
C HIS A 259 -40.34 -24.26 11.50
N PHE A 260 -39.11 -23.72 11.54
CA PHE A 260 -38.31 -23.47 10.33
C PHE A 260 -38.12 -24.72 9.47
N LYS A 261 -37.96 -25.90 10.10
CA LYS A 261 -37.88 -27.15 9.38
C LYS A 261 -39.15 -27.44 8.57
N GLN A 262 -40.34 -27.13 9.11
CA GLN A 262 -41.61 -27.33 8.37
C GLN A 262 -41.71 -26.43 7.13
N ILE A 263 -41.15 -25.19 7.23
CA ILE A 263 -41.07 -24.30 6.07
C ILE A 263 -40.19 -24.92 4.98
N ASN A 264 -39.02 -25.44 5.34
CA ASN A 264 -38.14 -26.13 4.40
C ASN A 264 -38.78 -27.37 3.77
N ASP A 265 -39.46 -28.16 4.58
CA ASP A 265 -40.12 -29.43 4.13
C ASP A 265 -41.31 -29.16 3.18
N LEU A 266 -42.06 -28.05 3.41
CA LEU A 266 -43.22 -27.67 2.61
C LEU A 266 -42.87 -26.89 1.34
N TYR A 267 -41.91 -25.95 1.42
CA TYR A 267 -41.65 -24.95 0.37
C TYR A 267 -40.25 -25.07 -0.23
N GLY A 268 -39.45 -25.98 0.30
CA GLY A 268 -38.05 -26.16 -0.14
C GLY A 268 -37.05 -25.22 0.50
N HIS A 269 -35.77 -25.58 0.40
CA HIS A 269 -34.68 -24.85 1.06
C HIS A 269 -34.51 -23.40 0.57
N LEU A 270 -34.84 -23.11 -0.70
CA LEU A 270 -34.77 -21.75 -1.24
C LEU A 270 -35.76 -20.81 -0.52
N ALA A 271 -36.99 -21.29 -0.23
CA ALA A 271 -37.97 -20.53 0.54
C ALA A 271 -37.48 -20.31 2.00
N GLY A 272 -36.88 -21.35 2.60
CA GLY A 272 -36.26 -21.21 3.93
C GLY A 272 -35.13 -20.16 3.95
N ASP A 273 -34.29 -20.12 2.91
CA ASP A 273 -33.22 -19.11 2.79
C ASP A 273 -33.80 -17.69 2.69
N GLU A 274 -34.88 -17.48 1.95
CA GLU A 274 -35.60 -16.19 1.89
C GLU A 274 -36.18 -15.80 3.24
N VAL A 275 -36.76 -16.76 3.98
CA VAL A 275 -37.29 -16.51 5.35
C VAL A 275 -36.19 -16.07 6.30
N LEU A 276 -35.00 -16.72 6.26
CA LEU A 276 -33.84 -16.32 7.06
C LEU A 276 -33.39 -14.89 6.75
N CYS A 277 -33.25 -14.55 5.46
CA CYS A 277 -32.87 -13.21 5.03
C CYS A 277 -33.91 -12.15 5.46
N HIS A 278 -35.19 -12.48 5.32
CA HIS A 278 -36.29 -11.59 5.68
C HIS A 278 -36.37 -11.35 7.20
N CYS A 279 -36.21 -12.40 7.99
CA CYS A 279 -36.15 -12.33 9.45
C CYS A 279 -35.00 -11.42 9.90
N VAL A 280 -33.81 -11.61 9.35
CA VAL A 280 -32.62 -10.77 9.64
C VAL A 280 -32.87 -9.30 9.31
N SER A 281 -33.45 -9.03 8.13
CA SER A 281 -33.76 -7.65 7.69
C SER A 281 -34.73 -6.96 8.67
N HIS A 282 -35.75 -7.66 9.15
CA HIS A 282 -36.71 -7.14 10.13
C HIS A 282 -36.07 -6.89 11.51
N LEU A 283 -35.21 -7.80 11.96
CA LEU A 283 -34.50 -7.63 13.21
C LEU A 283 -33.56 -6.44 13.16
N GLN A 284 -32.77 -6.30 12.07
CA GLN A 284 -31.82 -5.18 11.91
C GLN A 284 -32.50 -3.80 11.90
N GLN A 285 -33.72 -3.69 11.35
CA GLN A 285 -34.47 -2.43 11.35
C GLN A 285 -34.90 -1.96 12.74
N ARG A 286 -34.92 -2.86 13.73
CA ARG A 286 -35.34 -2.60 15.11
C ARG A 286 -34.18 -2.48 16.08
N LEU A 287 -32.98 -2.87 15.66
CA LEU A 287 -31.78 -2.77 16.46
C LEU A 287 -31.19 -1.36 16.40
N ARG A 288 -30.61 -0.94 17.52
CA ARG A 288 -29.85 0.32 17.60
C ARG A 288 -28.49 0.14 16.89
N GLU A 289 -27.80 1.23 16.61
CA GLU A 289 -26.46 1.21 16.03
C GLU A 289 -25.44 0.52 16.95
N SER A 290 -25.66 0.56 18.27
CA SER A 290 -24.85 -0.13 19.27
C SER A 290 -25.10 -1.63 19.35
N ASP A 291 -26.26 -2.10 18.89
CA ASP A 291 -26.68 -3.49 19.01
C ASP A 291 -26.07 -4.33 17.90
N THR A 292 -25.81 -5.58 18.20
CA THR A 292 -25.18 -6.48 17.25
C THR A 292 -25.98 -7.77 17.12
N ILE A 293 -26.14 -8.25 15.86
CA ILE A 293 -26.76 -9.52 15.54
C ILE A 293 -25.82 -10.43 14.78
N GLY A 294 -25.83 -11.72 15.08
CA GLY A 294 -25.09 -12.75 14.35
C GLY A 294 -25.88 -14.05 14.26
N ARG A 295 -25.60 -14.81 13.19
CA ARG A 295 -26.17 -16.14 12.99
C ARG A 295 -25.38 -17.15 13.82
N TYR A 296 -26.03 -17.74 14.82
CA TYR A 296 -25.38 -18.67 15.73
C TYR A 296 -25.50 -20.14 15.27
N GLY A 297 -26.62 -20.47 14.64
CA GLY A 297 -26.90 -21.81 14.09
C GLY A 297 -27.61 -21.75 12.74
N GLY A 298 -28.31 -22.81 12.38
CA GLY A 298 -29.08 -22.87 11.14
C GLY A 298 -30.18 -21.82 11.08
N GLU A 299 -31.03 -21.78 12.07
CA GLU A 299 -32.17 -20.88 12.24
C GLU A 299 -32.08 -20.03 13.53
N GLU A 300 -30.92 -20.11 14.21
CA GLU A 300 -30.65 -19.44 15.49
C GLU A 300 -29.84 -18.16 15.29
N PHE A 301 -30.24 -17.10 15.97
CA PHE A 301 -29.59 -15.79 15.95
C PHE A 301 -29.24 -15.34 17.38
N LEU A 302 -28.07 -14.76 17.54
CA LEU A 302 -27.61 -14.19 18.80
C LEU A 302 -27.58 -12.66 18.69
N LEU A 303 -28.24 -11.97 19.64
CA LEU A 303 -28.21 -10.52 19.76
C LEU A 303 -27.39 -10.11 20.96
N LEU A 304 -26.58 -9.09 20.80
CA LEU A 304 -25.85 -8.41 21.86
C LEU A 304 -26.41 -7.00 21.99
N LEU A 305 -26.88 -6.64 23.16
CA LEU A 305 -27.55 -5.37 23.46
C LEU A 305 -26.78 -4.65 24.60
N PRO A 306 -25.73 -3.89 24.24
CA PRO A 306 -24.97 -3.11 25.21
C PRO A 306 -25.87 -2.07 25.92
N ASP A 307 -25.51 -1.72 27.15
CA ASP A 307 -26.20 -0.73 27.99
C ASP A 307 -27.72 -0.99 28.17
N THR A 308 -28.12 -2.26 28.06
CA THR A 308 -29.52 -2.68 28.21
C THR A 308 -29.69 -3.45 29.52
N GLY A 309 -30.54 -2.92 30.41
CA GLY A 309 -30.88 -3.51 31.69
C GLY A 309 -32.17 -4.36 31.64
N THR A 310 -32.64 -4.81 32.80
CA THR A 310 -33.85 -5.65 32.97
C THR A 310 -35.16 -4.93 32.61
N THR A 311 -35.16 -3.64 32.43
CA THR A 311 -36.31 -2.78 32.09
C THR A 311 -36.22 -2.15 30.71
N GLY A 312 -35.23 -2.53 29.93
CA GLY A 312 -34.95 -1.96 28.58
C GLY A 312 -35.40 -2.86 27.44
#